data_47a2ba5ee8d8505982035ad664871252
#
_entry.id   47a2ba5ee8d8505982035ad664871252
#
_cell.length_a   1.000
_cell.length_b   1.000
_cell.length_c   1.000
_cell.angle_alpha   90.00
_cell.angle_beta   90.00
_cell.angle_gamma   90.00
#
_symmetry.space_group_name_H-M   'P 1'
#
loop_
_entity.id
_entity.type
_entity.pdbx_description
1 polymer ?
#
loop_
_entity_poly.entity_id
_entity_poly.type
_entity_poly.pdbx_seq_one_letter_code
_entity_poly.pdbx_strand_id
1 'polypeptide(L)'
;MDSFTFQYPVKQYFGKGCLETALNAEMPKMGNKVMLAYGGGSLKRSGLYDRIRKMLEAAGKTVVDFSGIMPNPTYAKVQEGAKIARENNVDFILAVGGGSVIDCCKIVSIQAKTDEDIWSMQYGKERRMATDCIPMGAIVTASGTGAEQNNGAVITNEELKLKQPLFGAFNSFAVLDSDLTLTLPMKQVISGAFDTLSHCMETYMGRPAHTNLTDEINEAIMRNVIKNIRALIADPDNDFARGELMWASAMAENSILKLGKITDFQCHMLEHAVGAYTDCNHGAGLAIIHPTLYRHMLDEGAEKLAAMAENVWGITEGTEKEKAAKGVDALESFIREIGMPSRWCEIGVTDENLLRKAADSTVLTPGCAKRFTHDELFEILKETM
;
A
#
# COMPACT_ATOMS: atom_id res chain seq x y z
N MET A 1 12.06 14.32 -19.06
CA MET A 1 11.07 14.33 -17.96
C MET A 1 9.83 15.01 -18.48
N ASP A 2 8.69 14.36 -18.37
CA ASP A 2 7.41 14.94 -18.79
C ASP A 2 6.99 16.08 -17.84
N SER A 3 6.19 17.03 -18.34
CA SER A 3 5.67 18.12 -17.50
C SER A 3 4.69 17.56 -16.46
N PHE A 4 4.71 18.10 -15.24
CA PHE A 4 3.80 17.69 -14.17
C PHE A 4 3.37 18.87 -13.30
N THR A 5 2.28 18.68 -12.57
CA THR A 5 1.88 19.53 -11.45
C THR A 5 1.93 18.68 -10.18
N PHE A 6 2.57 19.19 -9.14
CA PHE A 6 2.68 18.52 -7.86
C PHE A 6 2.00 19.33 -6.77
N GLN A 7 1.08 18.69 -6.06
CA GLN A 7 0.48 19.22 -4.85
C GLN A 7 0.34 18.09 -3.85
N TYR A 8 0.82 18.32 -2.63
CA TYR A 8 0.70 17.35 -1.54
C TYR A 8 -0.28 17.87 -0.48
N PRO A 9 -1.50 17.29 -0.39
CA PRO A 9 -2.57 17.88 0.43
C PRO A 9 -2.61 17.38 1.87
N VAL A 10 -1.85 16.33 2.23
CA VAL A 10 -1.99 15.66 3.53
C VAL A 10 -1.02 16.24 4.55
N LYS A 11 -1.53 16.75 5.68
CA LYS A 11 -0.70 17.20 6.79
C LYS A 11 -0.15 16.01 7.58
N GLN A 12 1.17 15.92 7.75
CA GLN A 12 1.82 14.84 8.46
C GLN A 12 2.18 15.22 9.90
N TYR A 13 1.84 14.34 10.84
CA TYR A 13 2.39 14.32 12.18
C TYR A 13 3.26 13.08 12.31
N PHE A 14 4.56 13.27 12.39
CA PHE A 14 5.53 12.18 12.44
C PHE A 14 6.36 12.25 13.71
N GLY A 15 6.56 11.11 14.35
CA GLY A 15 7.47 10.92 15.48
C GLY A 15 6.84 10.16 16.64
N LYS A 16 7.71 9.61 17.48
CA LYS A 16 7.33 8.85 18.66
C LYS A 16 6.47 9.67 19.61
N GLY A 17 5.30 9.14 20.00
CA GLY A 17 4.39 9.79 20.94
C GLY A 17 3.64 11.00 20.37
N CYS A 18 3.64 11.21 19.03
CA CYS A 18 3.00 12.39 18.43
C CYS A 18 1.47 12.34 18.39
N LEU A 19 0.84 11.19 18.70
CA LEU A 19 -0.62 10.98 18.62
C LEU A 19 -1.43 12.06 19.34
N GLU A 20 -1.13 12.34 20.60
CA GLU A 20 -1.91 13.31 21.40
C GLU A 20 -1.74 14.74 20.86
N THR A 21 -0.53 15.12 20.51
CA THR A 21 -0.24 16.42 19.91
C THR A 21 -1.03 16.59 18.60
N ALA A 22 -1.06 15.57 17.76
CA ALA A 22 -1.78 15.57 16.50
C ALA A 22 -3.29 15.69 16.72
N LEU A 23 -3.87 14.84 17.56
CA LEU A 23 -5.31 14.87 17.83
C LEU A 23 -5.75 16.18 18.47
N ASN A 24 -5.02 16.71 19.45
CA ASN A 24 -5.33 18.00 20.08
C ASN A 24 -5.33 19.16 19.06
N ALA A 25 -4.43 19.13 18.06
CA ALA A 25 -4.35 20.13 17.01
C ALA A 25 -5.46 19.99 15.95
N GLU A 26 -5.93 18.78 15.68
CA GLU A 26 -6.89 18.51 14.60
C GLU A 26 -8.35 18.37 15.08
N MET A 27 -8.60 17.91 16.30
CA MET A 27 -9.97 17.76 16.84
C MET A 27 -10.84 19.03 16.73
N PRO A 28 -10.32 20.26 16.94
CA PRO A 28 -11.13 21.47 16.77
C PRO A 28 -11.63 21.69 15.34
N LYS A 29 -10.97 21.07 14.33
CA LYS A 29 -11.30 21.18 12.90
C LYS A 29 -12.20 20.03 12.43
N MET A 30 -12.29 18.95 13.20
CA MET A 30 -13.20 17.85 12.93
C MET A 30 -14.64 18.27 13.15
N GLY A 31 -15.57 17.64 12.44
CA GLY A 31 -16.98 17.78 12.70
C GLY A 31 -17.39 17.28 14.09
N ASN A 32 -18.69 17.31 14.37
CA ASN A 32 -19.22 16.93 15.70
C ASN A 32 -19.49 15.42 15.82
N LYS A 33 -19.75 14.74 14.72
CA LYS A 33 -20.06 13.30 14.67
C LYS A 33 -18.93 12.55 13.95
N VAL A 34 -18.01 12.02 14.73
CA VAL A 34 -16.80 11.35 14.23
C VAL A 34 -17.02 9.84 14.14
N MET A 35 -16.92 9.29 12.94
CA MET A 35 -16.81 7.84 12.76
C MET A 35 -15.42 7.39 13.15
N LEU A 36 -15.30 6.58 14.21
CA LEU A 36 -14.06 5.91 14.58
C LEU A 36 -14.01 4.56 13.88
N ALA A 37 -13.21 4.48 12.81
CA ALA A 37 -13.13 3.31 11.94
C ALA A 37 -11.86 2.52 12.24
N TYR A 38 -11.98 1.18 12.38
CA TYR A 38 -10.87 0.30 12.73
C TYR A 38 -11.10 -1.15 12.29
N GLY A 39 -10.01 -1.94 12.30
CA GLY A 39 -10.05 -3.35 11.94
C GLY A 39 -10.63 -4.23 13.05
N GLY A 40 -9.92 -5.31 13.37
CA GLY A 40 -10.33 -6.28 14.40
C GLY A 40 -10.03 -5.83 15.83
N GLY A 41 -9.94 -6.81 16.74
CA GLY A 41 -9.81 -6.55 18.17
C GLY A 41 -8.45 -6.02 18.65
N SER A 42 -7.43 -5.91 17.80
CA SER A 42 -6.09 -5.45 18.20
C SER A 42 -6.09 -4.04 18.78
N LEU A 43 -6.83 -3.12 18.18
CA LEU A 43 -6.95 -1.75 18.64
C LEU A 43 -7.51 -1.66 20.07
N LYS A 44 -8.50 -2.49 20.40
CA LYS A 44 -9.08 -2.56 21.74
C LYS A 44 -8.12 -3.24 22.73
N ARG A 45 -7.47 -4.32 22.33
CA ARG A 45 -6.50 -5.02 23.19
C ARG A 45 -5.27 -4.18 23.55
N SER A 46 -4.84 -3.29 22.67
CA SER A 46 -3.73 -2.36 22.95
C SER A 46 -4.13 -1.17 23.83
N GLY A 47 -5.41 -0.96 24.10
CA GLY A 47 -5.92 0.21 24.81
C GLY A 47 -5.97 1.50 23.95
N LEU A 48 -5.52 1.46 22.71
CA LEU A 48 -5.49 2.62 21.82
C LEU A 48 -6.91 3.10 21.47
N TYR A 49 -7.87 2.18 21.33
CA TYR A 49 -9.28 2.51 21.13
C TYR A 49 -9.82 3.40 22.25
N ASP A 50 -9.64 2.98 23.51
CA ASP A 50 -10.15 3.71 24.68
C ASP A 50 -9.47 5.07 24.82
N ARG A 51 -8.16 5.15 24.52
CA ARG A 51 -7.38 6.39 24.54
C ARG A 51 -7.93 7.40 23.54
N ILE A 52 -8.12 7.01 22.28
CA ILE A 52 -8.63 7.88 21.22
C ILE A 52 -10.07 8.28 21.51
N ARG A 53 -10.92 7.32 21.89
CA ARG A 53 -12.34 7.58 22.20
C ARG A 53 -12.49 8.61 23.31
N LYS A 54 -11.75 8.46 24.44
CA LYS A 54 -11.75 9.42 25.54
C LYS A 54 -11.32 10.82 25.10
N MET A 55 -10.31 10.93 24.22
CA MET A 55 -9.89 12.24 23.70
C MET A 55 -10.98 12.90 22.86
N LEU A 56 -11.65 12.15 21.99
CA LEU A 56 -12.75 12.64 21.15
C LEU A 56 -13.94 13.07 22.02
N GLU A 57 -14.35 12.26 22.98
CA GLU A 57 -15.46 12.57 23.90
C GLU A 57 -15.16 13.79 24.80
N ALA A 58 -13.93 13.91 25.30
CA ALA A 58 -13.47 15.08 26.06
C ALA A 58 -13.47 16.36 25.21
N ALA A 59 -13.28 16.24 23.89
CA ALA A 59 -13.42 17.34 22.94
C ALA A 59 -14.87 17.61 22.49
N GLY A 60 -15.86 16.97 23.15
CA GLY A 60 -17.27 17.13 22.82
C GLY A 60 -17.78 16.44 21.57
N LYS A 61 -17.00 15.48 21.02
CA LYS A 61 -17.40 14.74 19.81
C LYS A 61 -18.31 13.57 20.15
N THR A 62 -19.30 13.33 19.30
CA THR A 62 -20.09 12.09 19.32
C THR A 62 -19.36 11.05 18.47
N VAL A 63 -19.01 9.92 19.07
CA VAL A 63 -18.28 8.85 18.40
C VAL A 63 -19.25 7.80 17.86
N VAL A 64 -19.14 7.52 16.57
CA VAL A 64 -19.85 6.45 15.86
C VAL A 64 -18.83 5.36 15.51
N ASP A 65 -19.02 4.15 16.05
CA ASP A 65 -18.08 3.04 15.78
C ASP A 65 -18.32 2.40 14.42
N PHE A 66 -17.23 2.17 13.68
CA PHE A 66 -17.20 1.32 12.50
C PHE A 66 -16.02 0.35 12.59
N SER A 67 -16.29 -0.89 12.95
CA SER A 67 -15.28 -1.92 13.25
C SER A 67 -15.33 -3.10 12.28
N GLY A 68 -14.36 -3.99 12.40
CA GLY A 68 -14.33 -5.24 11.64
C GLY A 68 -13.89 -5.05 10.18
N ILE A 69 -13.16 -3.99 9.87
CA ILE A 69 -12.51 -3.85 8.57
C ILE A 69 -11.39 -4.89 8.50
N MET A 70 -11.49 -5.80 7.52
CA MET A 70 -10.56 -6.92 7.33
C MET A 70 -9.34 -6.51 6.48
N PRO A 71 -8.24 -7.26 6.53
CA PRO A 71 -7.24 -7.23 5.45
C PRO A 71 -7.93 -7.47 4.10
N ASN A 72 -7.45 -6.86 3.02
CA ASN A 72 -8.14 -6.86 1.73
C ASN A 72 -9.63 -6.44 1.86
N PRO A 73 -9.91 -5.17 2.18
CA PRO A 73 -11.26 -4.73 2.51
C PRO A 73 -12.22 -4.94 1.35
N THR A 74 -13.41 -5.45 1.66
CA THR A 74 -14.41 -5.79 0.65
C THR A 74 -15.29 -4.61 0.29
N TYR A 75 -15.86 -4.64 -0.91
CA TYR A 75 -16.82 -3.62 -1.32
C TYR A 75 -18.11 -3.67 -0.49
N ALA A 76 -18.52 -4.85 -0.05
CA ALA A 76 -19.62 -5.00 0.90
C ALA A 76 -19.35 -4.26 2.22
N LYS A 77 -18.09 -4.30 2.73
CA LYS A 77 -17.70 -3.57 3.93
C LYS A 77 -17.71 -2.05 3.73
N VAL A 78 -17.36 -1.58 2.54
CA VAL A 78 -17.51 -0.17 2.15
C VAL A 78 -18.98 0.27 2.21
N GLN A 79 -19.88 -0.53 1.63
CA GLN A 79 -21.32 -0.23 1.62
C GLN A 79 -21.91 -0.19 3.05
N GLU A 80 -21.48 -1.11 3.92
CA GLU A 80 -21.84 -1.09 5.35
C GLU A 80 -21.41 0.21 6.01
N GLY A 81 -20.14 0.62 5.83
CA GLY A 81 -19.60 1.85 6.41
C GLY A 81 -20.32 3.10 5.91
N ALA A 82 -20.59 3.17 4.61
CA ALA A 82 -21.31 4.28 4.00
C ALA A 82 -22.76 4.38 4.52
N LYS A 83 -23.43 3.26 4.75
CA LYS A 83 -24.77 3.21 5.37
C LYS A 83 -24.72 3.75 6.80
N ILE A 84 -23.79 3.25 7.62
CA ILE A 84 -23.59 3.73 9.01
C ILE A 84 -23.33 5.23 9.01
N ALA A 85 -22.49 5.74 8.11
CA ALA A 85 -22.15 7.15 8.02
C ALA A 85 -23.38 8.01 7.70
N ARG A 86 -24.23 7.60 6.76
CA ARG A 86 -25.48 8.30 6.41
C ARG A 86 -26.49 8.28 7.54
N GLU A 87 -26.79 7.12 8.12
CA GLU A 87 -27.78 6.94 9.17
C GLU A 87 -27.46 7.76 10.44
N ASN A 88 -26.18 7.96 10.72
CA ASN A 88 -25.72 8.71 11.91
C ASN A 88 -25.36 10.17 11.59
N ASN A 89 -25.46 10.62 10.33
CA ASN A 89 -25.03 11.93 9.87
C ASN A 89 -23.57 12.22 10.27
N VAL A 90 -22.66 11.28 9.98
CA VAL A 90 -21.22 11.41 10.22
C VAL A 90 -20.67 12.56 9.39
N ASP A 91 -19.88 13.41 10.00
CA ASP A 91 -19.29 14.60 9.39
C ASP A 91 -17.77 14.61 9.41
N PHE A 92 -17.16 13.58 10.02
CA PHE A 92 -15.71 13.29 9.94
C PHE A 92 -15.44 11.79 10.11
N ILE A 93 -14.46 11.24 9.39
CA ILE A 93 -14.01 9.85 9.54
C ILE A 93 -12.59 9.84 10.09
N LEU A 94 -12.35 9.16 11.21
CA LEU A 94 -11.04 8.91 11.76
C LEU A 94 -10.69 7.43 11.57
N ALA A 95 -9.83 7.15 10.59
CA ALA A 95 -9.37 5.81 10.27
C ALA A 95 -8.18 5.44 11.17
N VAL A 96 -8.30 4.38 11.98
CA VAL A 96 -7.25 3.93 12.89
C VAL A 96 -6.85 2.51 12.53
N GLY A 97 -5.73 2.36 11.81
CA GLY A 97 -5.31 1.05 11.32
C GLY A 97 -4.16 1.10 10.33
N GLY A 98 -3.97 0.01 9.61
CA GLY A 98 -3.11 -0.06 8.44
C GLY A 98 -3.84 0.35 7.15
N GLY A 99 -3.19 0.13 6.00
CA GLY A 99 -3.71 0.50 4.69
C GLY A 99 -5.14 0.04 4.42
N SER A 100 -5.50 -1.19 4.78
CA SER A 100 -6.85 -1.74 4.58
C SER A 100 -7.95 -0.91 5.25
N VAL A 101 -7.70 -0.42 6.47
CA VAL A 101 -8.67 0.44 7.19
C VAL A 101 -8.78 1.80 6.50
N ILE A 102 -7.65 2.37 6.11
CA ILE A 102 -7.58 3.68 5.46
C ILE A 102 -8.26 3.60 4.08
N ASP A 103 -7.98 2.59 3.29
CA ASP A 103 -8.56 2.38 1.97
C ASP A 103 -10.09 2.20 2.03
N CYS A 104 -10.57 1.36 2.95
CA CYS A 104 -12.00 1.22 3.19
C CYS A 104 -12.63 2.59 3.49
N CYS A 105 -12.04 3.38 4.39
CA CYS A 105 -12.55 4.69 4.80
C CYS A 105 -12.55 5.73 3.68
N LYS A 106 -11.54 5.72 2.79
CA LYS A 106 -11.53 6.61 1.63
C LYS A 106 -12.75 6.41 0.74
N ILE A 107 -13.12 5.14 0.51
CA ILE A 107 -14.29 4.85 -0.34
C ILE A 107 -15.60 5.01 0.43
N VAL A 108 -15.65 4.68 1.72
CA VAL A 108 -16.79 5.03 2.60
C VAL A 108 -17.07 6.53 2.57
N SER A 109 -16.02 7.35 2.64
CA SER A 109 -16.10 8.82 2.65
C SER A 109 -16.86 9.38 1.45
N ILE A 110 -16.58 8.88 0.24
CA ILE A 110 -17.26 9.30 -1.00
C ILE A 110 -18.58 8.57 -1.20
N GLN A 111 -18.67 7.26 -0.90
CA GLN A 111 -19.90 6.49 -1.06
C GLN A 111 -21.02 6.99 -0.13
N ALA A 112 -20.67 7.53 1.03
CA ALA A 112 -21.65 8.12 1.95
C ALA A 112 -22.31 9.40 1.41
N LYS A 113 -21.71 10.04 0.40
CA LYS A 113 -22.17 11.32 -0.17
C LYS A 113 -22.91 11.18 -1.50
N THR A 114 -23.07 9.97 -2.00
CA THR A 114 -23.80 9.71 -3.26
C THR A 114 -24.64 8.45 -3.13
N ASP A 115 -25.79 8.43 -3.83
CA ASP A 115 -26.60 7.23 -4.01
C ASP A 115 -26.13 6.38 -5.18
N GLU A 116 -25.23 6.92 -6.02
CA GLU A 116 -24.64 6.16 -7.13
C GLU A 116 -23.60 5.18 -6.59
N ASP A 117 -23.52 4.02 -7.22
CA ASP A 117 -22.53 3.00 -6.88
C ASP A 117 -21.13 3.40 -7.35
N ILE A 118 -20.19 3.60 -6.42
CA ILE A 118 -18.83 4.09 -6.70
C ILE A 118 -18.06 3.13 -7.60
N TRP A 119 -18.25 1.80 -7.45
CA TRP A 119 -17.59 0.84 -8.33
C TRP A 119 -18.03 1.04 -9.78
N SER A 120 -19.34 1.12 -10.00
CA SER A 120 -19.91 1.37 -11.32
C SER A 120 -19.55 2.76 -11.88
N MET A 121 -19.44 3.77 -11.03
CA MET A 121 -18.99 5.10 -11.45
C MET A 121 -17.56 5.08 -12.01
N GLN A 122 -16.63 4.38 -11.34
CA GLN A 122 -15.22 4.41 -11.71
C GLN A 122 -14.84 3.38 -12.78
N TYR A 123 -15.50 2.21 -12.80
CA TYR A 123 -15.22 1.14 -13.76
C TYR A 123 -16.29 0.98 -14.85
N GLY A 124 -17.39 1.70 -14.77
CA GLY A 124 -18.43 1.72 -15.79
C GLY A 124 -17.99 2.46 -17.06
N LYS A 125 -18.90 2.55 -18.03
CA LYS A 125 -18.61 3.12 -19.35
C LYS A 125 -18.18 4.59 -19.31
N GLU A 126 -18.73 5.38 -18.38
CA GLU A 126 -18.50 6.83 -18.30
C GLU A 126 -17.26 7.22 -17.48
N ARG A 127 -16.74 6.33 -16.66
CA ARG A 127 -15.55 6.51 -15.80
C ARG A 127 -15.51 7.88 -15.09
N ARG A 128 -16.45 8.07 -14.15
CA ARG A 128 -16.57 9.32 -13.38
C ARG A 128 -15.96 9.19 -11.99
N MET A 129 -15.48 10.32 -11.45
CA MET A 129 -15.02 10.43 -10.08
C MET A 129 -16.07 11.12 -9.22
N ALA A 130 -16.21 10.71 -7.95
CA ALA A 130 -17.01 11.44 -6.98
C ALA A 130 -16.34 12.78 -6.65
N THR A 131 -17.16 13.83 -6.48
CA THR A 131 -16.69 15.18 -6.21
C THR A 131 -16.91 15.63 -4.76
N ASP A 132 -17.74 14.91 -4.00
CA ASP A 132 -18.04 15.21 -2.60
C ASP A 132 -17.60 14.05 -1.71
N CYS A 133 -17.15 14.37 -0.49
CA CYS A 133 -16.67 13.39 0.47
C CYS A 133 -16.90 13.86 1.91
N ILE A 134 -16.95 12.92 2.84
CA ILE A 134 -16.80 13.21 4.27
C ILE A 134 -15.31 13.43 4.55
N PRO A 135 -14.88 14.58 5.13
CA PRO A 135 -13.50 14.79 5.51
C PRO A 135 -12.97 13.66 6.40
N MET A 136 -11.71 13.29 6.24
CA MET A 136 -11.12 12.21 7.01
C MET A 136 -9.68 12.46 7.43
N GLY A 137 -9.25 11.76 8.49
CA GLY A 137 -7.87 11.67 8.95
C GLY A 137 -7.47 10.23 9.24
N ALA A 138 -6.18 9.95 9.25
CA ALA A 138 -5.64 8.62 9.48
C ALA A 138 -4.68 8.58 10.67
N ILE A 139 -4.78 7.52 11.48
CA ILE A 139 -3.78 7.15 12.49
C ILE A 139 -3.23 5.78 12.07
N VAL A 140 -1.96 5.78 11.66
CA VAL A 140 -1.32 4.60 11.07
C VAL A 140 -0.82 3.68 12.18
N THR A 141 -1.30 2.44 12.23
CA THR A 141 -0.83 1.41 13.16
C THR A 141 -0.07 0.27 12.48
N ALA A 142 -0.06 0.25 11.15
CA ALA A 142 0.75 -0.64 10.32
C ALA A 142 1.11 0.11 9.04
N SER A 143 2.40 0.31 8.80
CA SER A 143 2.92 0.97 7.61
C SER A 143 3.33 -0.05 6.53
N GLY A 144 3.41 0.40 5.30
CA GLY A 144 3.78 -0.39 4.12
C GLY A 144 3.14 0.17 2.86
N THR A 145 1.82 0.33 2.86
CA THR A 145 1.04 0.77 1.71
C THR A 145 1.11 2.28 1.41
N GLY A 146 1.54 3.11 2.37
CA GLY A 146 1.46 4.58 2.24
C GLY A 146 0.04 5.10 1.96
N ALA A 147 -1.00 4.33 2.27
CA ALA A 147 -2.38 4.66 1.94
C ALA A 147 -2.86 5.99 2.55
N GLU A 148 -2.26 6.44 3.64
CA GLU A 148 -2.56 7.73 4.24
C GLU A 148 -2.10 8.92 3.39
N GLN A 149 -1.26 8.71 2.36
CA GLN A 149 -0.59 9.77 1.61
C GLN A 149 -1.31 10.18 0.32
N ASN A 150 -2.20 9.35 -0.18
CA ASN A 150 -2.85 9.52 -1.48
C ASN A 150 -4.37 9.27 -1.38
N ASN A 151 -5.07 9.36 -2.52
CA ASN A 151 -6.48 9.06 -2.61
C ASN A 151 -6.80 7.71 -3.26
N GLY A 152 -5.80 6.91 -3.61
CA GLY A 152 -5.99 5.54 -4.09
C GLY A 152 -6.42 4.63 -2.94
N ALA A 153 -7.27 3.66 -3.22
CA ALA A 153 -7.78 2.69 -2.25
C ALA A 153 -8.00 1.34 -2.94
N VAL A 154 -7.35 0.29 -2.45
CA VAL A 154 -7.50 -1.05 -3.05
C VAL A 154 -8.64 -1.78 -2.37
N ILE A 155 -9.70 -2.07 -3.12
CA ILE A 155 -10.93 -2.72 -2.63
C ILE A 155 -11.17 -4.02 -3.39
N THR A 156 -11.56 -5.06 -2.66
CA THR A 156 -11.94 -6.35 -3.24
C THR A 156 -13.46 -6.38 -3.49
N ASN A 157 -13.85 -6.53 -4.74
CA ASN A 157 -15.22 -6.85 -5.09
C ASN A 157 -15.39 -8.37 -5.12
N GLU A 158 -16.05 -8.90 -4.10
CA GLU A 158 -16.19 -10.34 -3.89
C GLU A 158 -17.09 -11.01 -4.93
N GLU A 159 -18.06 -10.28 -5.46
CA GLU A 159 -18.99 -10.79 -6.49
C GLU A 159 -18.28 -10.93 -7.84
N LEU A 160 -17.47 -9.93 -8.19
CA LEU A 160 -16.72 -9.91 -9.45
C LEU A 160 -15.38 -10.66 -9.37
N LYS A 161 -14.91 -11.04 -8.18
CA LYS A 161 -13.59 -11.60 -7.93
C LYS A 161 -12.47 -10.69 -8.45
N LEU A 162 -12.61 -9.40 -8.19
CA LEU A 162 -11.66 -8.37 -8.59
C LEU A 162 -11.15 -7.59 -7.36
N LYS A 163 -9.85 -7.45 -7.23
CA LYS A 163 -9.19 -6.55 -6.28
C LYS A 163 -8.56 -5.42 -7.08
N GLN A 164 -9.10 -4.20 -6.97
CA GLN A 164 -8.79 -3.09 -7.87
C GLN A 164 -8.63 -1.77 -7.10
N PRO A 165 -7.78 -0.85 -7.60
CA PRO A 165 -7.68 0.48 -7.05
C PRO A 165 -8.92 1.31 -7.40
N LEU A 166 -9.63 1.79 -6.38
CA LEU A 166 -10.61 2.88 -6.50
C LEU A 166 -9.97 4.19 -6.02
N PHE A 167 -10.54 5.31 -6.40
CA PHE A 167 -10.07 6.63 -5.97
C PHE A 167 -11.13 7.29 -5.08
N GLY A 168 -10.73 7.62 -3.86
CA GLY A 168 -11.57 8.21 -2.82
C GLY A 168 -11.09 9.59 -2.36
N ALA A 169 -11.32 9.88 -1.08
CA ALA A 169 -10.88 11.13 -0.46
C ALA A 169 -9.38 11.09 -0.11
N PHE A 170 -8.74 12.26 -0.11
CA PHE A 170 -7.46 12.45 0.58
C PHE A 170 -7.70 12.60 2.09
N ASN A 171 -6.74 12.15 2.89
CA ASN A 171 -6.72 12.48 4.30
C ASN A 171 -6.40 13.97 4.51
N SER A 172 -7.10 14.63 5.43
CA SER A 172 -6.76 15.99 5.88
C SER A 172 -5.46 16.00 6.68
N PHE A 173 -5.23 14.93 7.43
CA PHE A 173 -3.99 14.69 8.18
C PHE A 173 -3.73 13.19 8.34
N ALA A 174 -2.47 12.85 8.61
CA ALA A 174 -2.04 11.52 9.00
C ALA A 174 -1.12 11.57 10.23
N VAL A 175 -1.28 10.60 11.13
CA VAL A 175 -0.44 10.43 12.32
C VAL A 175 0.43 9.20 12.13
N LEU A 176 1.73 9.42 12.11
CA LEU A 176 2.80 8.45 11.92
C LEU A 176 3.60 8.35 13.23
N ASP A 177 3.04 7.66 14.21
CA ASP A 177 3.61 7.44 15.53
C ASP A 177 4.16 6.01 15.62
N SER A 178 5.48 5.87 15.67
CA SER A 178 6.16 4.55 15.68
C SER A 178 5.74 3.68 16.88
N ASP A 179 5.40 4.26 18.03
CA ASP A 179 4.93 3.52 19.19
C ASP A 179 3.65 2.72 18.89
N LEU A 180 2.82 3.17 17.96
CA LEU A 180 1.58 2.49 17.60
C LEU A 180 1.81 1.19 16.82
N THR A 181 3.02 0.98 16.32
CA THR A 181 3.40 -0.23 15.57
C THR A 181 4.06 -1.32 16.43
N LEU A 182 4.38 -1.04 17.69
CA LEU A 182 5.12 -1.97 18.57
C LEU A 182 4.39 -3.29 18.84
N THR A 183 3.06 -3.27 18.80
CA THR A 183 2.24 -4.47 19.01
C THR A 183 2.06 -5.31 17.74
N LEU A 184 2.58 -4.85 16.60
CA LEU A 184 2.45 -5.54 15.33
C LEU A 184 3.41 -6.76 15.28
N PRO A 185 2.94 -7.95 14.88
CA PRO A 185 3.83 -9.09 14.68
C PRO A 185 4.93 -8.76 13.67
N MET A 186 6.17 -9.14 13.95
CA MET A 186 7.34 -8.85 13.10
C MET A 186 7.11 -9.29 11.65
N LYS A 187 6.47 -10.43 11.43
CA LYS A 187 6.11 -10.90 10.08
C LYS A 187 5.27 -9.88 9.30
N GLN A 188 4.38 -9.15 9.97
CA GLN A 188 3.58 -8.09 9.32
C GLN A 188 4.38 -6.81 9.08
N VAL A 189 5.31 -6.49 10.01
CA VAL A 189 6.22 -5.34 9.82
C VAL A 189 7.10 -5.57 8.60
N ILE A 190 7.70 -6.75 8.47
CA ILE A 190 8.56 -7.11 7.33
C ILE A 190 7.74 -7.13 6.02
N SER A 191 6.54 -7.71 6.05
CA SER A 191 5.64 -7.73 4.89
C SER A 191 5.29 -6.31 4.42
N GLY A 192 4.94 -5.40 5.34
CA GLY A 192 4.66 -4.00 4.99
C GLY A 192 5.90 -3.26 4.49
N ALA A 193 7.06 -3.49 5.09
CA ALA A 193 8.31 -2.88 4.62
C ALA A 193 8.70 -3.41 3.22
N PHE A 194 8.47 -4.68 2.94
CA PHE A 194 8.67 -5.23 1.59
C PHE A 194 7.67 -4.65 0.58
N ASP A 195 6.43 -4.42 0.98
CA ASP A 195 5.44 -3.72 0.16
C ASP A 195 5.90 -2.30 -0.20
N THR A 196 6.47 -1.55 0.77
CA THR A 196 7.13 -0.26 0.49
C THR A 196 8.26 -0.39 -0.53
N LEU A 197 9.11 -1.41 -0.41
CA LEU A 197 10.18 -1.69 -1.37
C LEU A 197 9.61 -2.01 -2.76
N SER A 198 8.53 -2.78 -2.83
CA SER A 198 7.82 -3.12 -4.06
C SER A 198 7.25 -1.87 -4.75
N HIS A 199 6.59 -0.97 -4.02
CA HIS A 199 6.13 0.32 -4.55
C HIS A 199 7.28 1.12 -5.17
N CYS A 200 8.42 1.19 -4.47
CA CYS A 200 9.62 1.84 -4.97
C CYS A 200 10.12 1.19 -6.26
N MET A 201 10.28 -0.13 -6.28
CA MET A 201 10.78 -0.87 -7.44
C MET A 201 9.88 -0.69 -8.67
N GLU A 202 8.57 -0.83 -8.54
CA GLU A 202 7.64 -0.70 -9.66
C GLU A 202 7.48 0.75 -10.16
N THR A 203 7.60 1.72 -9.27
CA THR A 203 7.69 3.14 -9.66
C THR A 203 9.00 3.41 -10.39
N TYR A 204 10.12 2.83 -9.93
CA TYR A 204 11.44 2.95 -10.54
C TYR A 204 11.49 2.32 -11.95
N MET A 205 10.86 1.16 -12.13
CA MET A 205 10.79 0.44 -13.41
C MET A 205 9.86 1.09 -14.45
N GLY A 206 9.13 2.15 -14.07
CA GLY A 206 8.28 2.91 -14.98
C GLY A 206 9.04 3.66 -16.06
N ARG A 207 8.32 4.18 -17.08
CA ARG A 207 8.90 4.97 -18.17
C ARG A 207 8.94 6.47 -17.85
N PRO A 208 9.90 7.26 -18.36
CA PRO A 208 11.01 6.85 -19.24
C PRO A 208 12.08 6.03 -18.50
N ALA A 209 12.86 5.25 -19.25
CA ALA A 209 13.87 4.33 -18.70
C ALA A 209 15.08 5.06 -18.08
N HIS A 210 15.48 6.23 -18.63
CA HIS A 210 16.64 6.97 -18.13
C HIS A 210 16.41 7.50 -16.71
N THR A 211 17.45 7.45 -15.90
CA THR A 211 17.47 7.92 -14.51
C THR A 211 17.28 9.45 -14.41
N ASN A 212 16.50 9.89 -13.45
CA ASN A 212 16.24 11.27 -13.14
C ASN A 212 16.24 11.51 -11.62
N LEU A 213 16.02 12.77 -11.17
CA LEU A 213 16.03 13.10 -9.74
C LEU A 213 15.05 12.25 -8.91
N THR A 214 13.87 11.94 -9.47
CA THR A 214 12.89 11.11 -8.73
C THR A 214 13.38 9.68 -8.58
N ASP A 215 14.16 9.16 -9.52
CA ASP A 215 14.82 7.85 -9.41
C ASP A 215 15.90 7.85 -8.33
N GLU A 216 16.73 8.89 -8.24
CA GLU A 216 17.76 9.02 -7.20
C GLU A 216 17.14 9.06 -5.79
N ILE A 217 16.02 9.80 -5.62
CA ILE A 217 15.25 9.79 -4.37
C ILE A 217 14.70 8.38 -4.08
N ASN A 218 14.19 7.71 -5.10
CA ASN A 218 13.64 6.36 -4.99
C ASN A 218 14.70 5.34 -4.55
N GLU A 219 15.89 5.39 -5.15
CA GLU A 219 17.04 4.56 -4.77
C GLU A 219 17.45 4.79 -3.31
N ALA A 220 17.44 6.04 -2.85
CA ALA A 220 17.71 6.36 -1.45
C ALA A 220 16.67 5.74 -0.51
N ILE A 221 15.38 5.76 -0.87
CA ILE A 221 14.31 5.12 -0.10
C ILE A 221 14.48 3.59 -0.10
N MET A 222 14.76 2.97 -1.24
CA MET A 222 15.01 1.52 -1.31
C MET A 222 16.17 1.10 -0.40
N ARG A 223 17.29 1.82 -0.44
CA ARG A 223 18.43 1.54 0.48
C ARG A 223 18.06 1.72 1.95
N ASN A 224 17.27 2.74 2.27
CA ASN A 224 16.79 2.99 3.64
C ASN A 224 15.90 1.84 4.11
N VAL A 225 14.96 1.38 3.30
CA VAL A 225 14.07 0.26 3.62
C VAL A 225 14.86 -1.02 3.87
N ILE A 226 15.76 -1.41 2.96
CA ILE A 226 16.61 -2.60 3.09
C ILE A 226 17.43 -2.55 4.38
N LYS A 227 18.08 -1.41 4.67
CA LYS A 227 18.86 -1.21 5.89
C LYS A 227 18.03 -1.37 7.15
N ASN A 228 16.83 -0.77 7.19
CA ASN A 228 16.03 -0.75 8.40
C ASN A 228 15.24 -2.04 8.62
N ILE A 229 14.90 -2.81 7.58
CA ILE A 229 14.41 -4.20 7.74
C ILE A 229 15.49 -5.05 8.44
N ARG A 230 16.74 -5.00 7.98
CA ARG A 230 17.86 -5.71 8.61
C ARG A 230 18.07 -5.30 10.06
N ALA A 231 17.98 -4.00 10.34
CA ALA A 231 18.09 -3.47 11.70
C ALA A 231 16.98 -4.01 12.62
N LEU A 232 15.73 -4.11 12.14
CA LEU A 232 14.62 -4.65 12.91
C LEU A 232 14.69 -6.17 13.11
N ILE A 233 15.25 -6.92 12.15
CA ILE A 233 15.48 -8.36 12.32
C ILE A 233 16.53 -8.60 13.41
N ALA A 234 17.57 -7.76 13.47
CA ALA A 234 18.62 -7.84 14.48
C ALA A 234 18.14 -7.35 15.86
N ASP A 235 17.28 -6.33 15.89
CA ASP A 235 16.72 -5.72 17.10
C ASP A 235 15.26 -5.33 16.86
N PRO A 236 14.30 -6.20 17.22
CA PRO A 236 12.87 -5.94 17.02
C PRO A 236 12.31 -4.72 17.74
N ASP A 237 12.99 -4.24 18.78
CA ASP A 237 12.61 -3.08 19.58
C ASP A 237 13.25 -1.77 19.07
N ASN A 238 13.97 -1.81 17.95
CA ASN A 238 14.62 -0.66 17.34
C ASN A 238 13.59 0.37 16.84
N ASP A 239 13.28 1.31 17.71
CA ASP A 239 12.29 2.36 17.48
C ASP A 239 12.67 3.29 16.30
N PHE A 240 13.96 3.61 16.16
CA PHE A 240 14.44 4.40 15.04
C PHE A 240 14.15 3.70 13.70
N ALA A 241 14.50 2.42 13.58
CA ALA A 241 14.25 1.66 12.36
C ALA A 241 12.75 1.54 12.04
N ARG A 242 11.87 1.41 13.05
CA ARG A 242 10.41 1.45 12.86
C ARG A 242 9.94 2.78 12.32
N GLY A 243 10.42 3.89 12.89
CA GLY A 243 10.12 5.24 12.41
C GLY A 243 10.59 5.45 10.96
N GLU A 244 11.81 5.02 10.64
CA GLU A 244 12.37 5.11 9.28
C GLU A 244 11.53 4.32 8.26
N LEU A 245 11.11 3.09 8.55
CA LEU A 245 10.24 2.31 7.67
C LEU A 245 8.86 2.94 7.50
N MET A 246 8.30 3.51 8.55
CA MET A 246 7.03 4.22 8.49
C MET A 246 7.14 5.47 7.59
N TRP A 247 8.23 6.24 7.73
CA TRP A 247 8.46 7.41 6.89
C TRP A 247 8.79 7.04 5.45
N ALA A 248 9.57 5.98 5.22
CA ALA A 248 9.84 5.45 3.88
C ALA A 248 8.55 5.05 3.15
N SER A 249 7.61 4.38 3.85
CA SER A 249 6.29 4.04 3.31
C SER A 249 5.52 5.29 2.87
N ALA A 250 5.50 6.33 3.71
CA ALA A 250 4.88 7.60 3.39
C ALA A 250 5.52 8.25 2.16
N MET A 251 6.85 8.26 2.07
CA MET A 251 7.58 8.85 0.95
C MET A 251 7.43 8.06 -0.35
N ALA A 252 7.27 6.74 -0.28
CA ALA A 252 7.06 5.89 -1.45
C ALA A 252 5.72 6.21 -2.16
N GLU A 253 4.69 6.62 -1.41
CA GLU A 253 3.33 6.76 -1.92
C GLU A 253 2.72 8.17 -1.86
N ASN A 254 3.50 9.20 -1.49
CA ASN A 254 3.07 10.60 -1.54
C ASN A 254 3.10 11.23 -2.94
N SER A 255 3.28 10.43 -3.97
CA SER A 255 3.36 10.77 -5.39
C SER A 255 4.65 11.45 -5.84
N ILE A 256 5.60 11.79 -4.96
CA ILE A 256 6.86 12.43 -5.37
C ILE A 256 7.67 11.54 -6.32
N LEU A 257 7.68 10.23 -6.10
CA LEU A 257 8.41 9.27 -6.94
C LEU A 257 7.77 9.04 -8.31
N LYS A 258 6.51 9.43 -8.48
CA LYS A 258 5.72 9.24 -9.71
C LYS A 258 5.81 10.44 -10.66
N LEU A 259 6.48 11.53 -10.26
CA LEU A 259 6.55 12.77 -11.03
C LEU A 259 7.31 12.59 -12.35
N GLY A 260 6.64 12.94 -13.44
CA GLY A 260 7.19 12.82 -14.79
C GLY A 260 7.37 11.38 -15.28
N LYS A 261 6.59 10.43 -14.72
CA LYS A 261 6.64 9.01 -15.05
C LYS A 261 5.26 8.42 -15.35
N ILE A 262 5.27 7.35 -16.13
CA ILE A 262 4.20 6.36 -16.21
C ILE A 262 4.71 5.12 -15.49
N THR A 263 4.12 4.79 -14.36
CA THR A 263 4.57 3.71 -13.48
C THR A 263 4.24 2.32 -14.03
N ASP A 264 5.00 1.30 -13.64
CA ASP A 264 4.80 -0.09 -14.06
C ASP A 264 3.61 -0.74 -13.33
N PHE A 265 3.77 -1.11 -12.08
CA PHE A 265 2.75 -1.77 -11.24
C PHE A 265 2.19 -3.10 -11.75
N GLN A 266 2.88 -3.80 -12.66
CA GLN A 266 2.44 -5.13 -13.14
C GLN A 266 2.49 -6.20 -12.06
N CYS A 267 3.51 -6.16 -11.19
CA CYS A 267 3.61 -7.10 -10.08
C CYS A 267 2.44 -6.94 -9.10
N HIS A 268 2.11 -5.69 -8.73
CA HIS A 268 0.95 -5.41 -7.90
C HIS A 268 -0.37 -5.87 -8.54
N MET A 269 -0.58 -5.61 -9.83
CA MET A 269 -1.80 -6.04 -10.50
C MET A 269 -1.94 -7.56 -10.55
N LEU A 270 -0.83 -8.28 -10.74
CA LEU A 270 -0.81 -9.74 -10.72
C LEU A 270 -1.07 -10.27 -9.31
N GLU A 271 -0.45 -9.66 -8.28
CA GLU A 271 -0.70 -10.02 -6.87
C GLU A 271 -2.15 -9.73 -6.47
N HIS A 272 -2.70 -8.59 -6.87
CA HIS A 272 -4.10 -8.26 -6.61
C HIS A 272 -5.04 -9.32 -7.19
N ALA A 273 -4.75 -9.79 -8.40
CA ALA A 273 -5.55 -10.85 -9.01
C ALA A 273 -5.45 -12.15 -8.22
N VAL A 274 -4.25 -12.58 -7.80
CA VAL A 274 -4.09 -13.75 -6.93
C VAL A 274 -4.78 -13.54 -5.58
N GLY A 275 -4.60 -12.38 -4.96
CA GLY A 275 -5.21 -12.01 -3.68
C GLY A 275 -6.75 -12.02 -3.70
N ALA A 276 -7.37 -11.66 -4.83
CA ALA A 276 -8.83 -11.71 -4.99
C ALA A 276 -9.41 -13.13 -4.88
N TYR A 277 -8.60 -14.15 -5.19
CA TYR A 277 -9.00 -15.56 -5.10
C TYR A 277 -8.53 -16.26 -3.83
N THR A 278 -7.44 -15.81 -3.22
CA THR A 278 -6.74 -16.54 -2.15
C THR A 278 -6.78 -15.84 -0.79
N ASP A 279 -7.06 -14.53 -0.77
CA ASP A 279 -6.93 -13.67 0.41
C ASP A 279 -5.51 -13.75 1.05
N CYS A 280 -4.49 -13.99 0.23
CA CYS A 280 -3.10 -14.10 0.71
C CYS A 280 -2.58 -12.76 1.27
N ASN A 281 -1.52 -12.84 2.07
CA ASN A 281 -0.83 -11.65 2.55
C ASN A 281 -0.16 -10.92 1.38
N HIS A 282 -0.48 -9.64 1.20
CA HIS A 282 -0.08 -8.82 0.06
C HIS A 282 1.43 -8.77 -0.15
N GLY A 283 2.22 -8.37 0.86
CA GLY A 283 3.67 -8.32 0.72
C GLY A 283 4.31 -9.69 0.47
N ALA A 284 3.70 -10.78 0.97
CA ALA A 284 4.16 -12.14 0.68
C ALA A 284 3.95 -12.49 -0.80
N GLY A 285 2.79 -12.17 -1.37
CA GLY A 285 2.52 -12.36 -2.79
C GLY A 285 3.47 -11.56 -3.68
N LEU A 286 3.73 -10.30 -3.33
CA LEU A 286 4.71 -9.46 -4.02
C LEU A 286 6.12 -10.07 -3.99
N ALA A 287 6.56 -10.57 -2.83
CA ALA A 287 7.88 -11.19 -2.67
C ALA A 287 8.06 -12.43 -3.56
N ILE A 288 7.00 -13.22 -3.72
CA ILE A 288 7.01 -14.40 -4.58
C ILE A 288 7.14 -14.01 -6.07
N ILE A 289 6.41 -12.98 -6.50
CA ILE A 289 6.30 -12.63 -7.92
C ILE A 289 7.53 -11.87 -8.44
N HIS A 290 8.04 -10.88 -7.68
CA HIS A 290 9.02 -9.92 -8.16
C HIS A 290 10.26 -10.51 -8.84
N PRO A 291 10.99 -11.48 -8.25
CA PRO A 291 12.21 -12.00 -8.87
C PRO A 291 11.95 -12.64 -10.22
N THR A 292 10.90 -13.47 -10.32
CA THR A 292 10.56 -14.16 -11.57
C THR A 292 10.05 -13.18 -12.62
N LEU A 293 9.19 -12.24 -12.26
CA LEU A 293 8.71 -11.20 -13.18
C LEU A 293 9.88 -10.40 -13.77
N TYR A 294 10.84 -9.99 -12.93
CA TYR A 294 12.01 -9.25 -13.41
C TYR A 294 12.96 -10.10 -14.28
N ARG A 295 13.08 -11.42 -14.04
CA ARG A 295 13.81 -12.31 -14.93
C ARG A 295 13.19 -12.39 -16.33
N HIS A 296 11.86 -12.38 -16.41
CA HIS A 296 11.12 -12.38 -17.68
C HIS A 296 11.19 -11.06 -18.46
N MET A 297 11.68 -9.98 -17.83
CA MET A 297 11.83 -8.67 -18.48
C MET A 297 13.29 -8.19 -18.54
N LEU A 298 14.27 -9.07 -18.32
CA LEU A 298 15.70 -8.71 -18.32
C LEU A 298 16.17 -8.04 -19.61
N ASP A 299 15.64 -8.43 -20.76
CA ASP A 299 16.04 -7.86 -22.04
C ASP A 299 15.49 -6.44 -22.23
N GLU A 300 14.21 -6.23 -21.94
CA GLU A 300 13.55 -4.95 -22.14
C GLU A 300 13.81 -3.95 -20.99
N GLY A 301 14.04 -4.46 -19.77
CA GLY A 301 14.26 -3.67 -18.55
C GLY A 301 15.73 -3.55 -18.13
N ALA A 302 16.68 -4.02 -18.94
CA ALA A 302 18.11 -4.13 -18.57
C ALA A 302 18.69 -2.83 -18.00
N GLU A 303 18.45 -1.69 -18.66
CA GLU A 303 18.96 -0.37 -18.23
C GLU A 303 18.55 -0.04 -16.79
N LYS A 304 17.26 -0.15 -16.48
CA LYS A 304 16.73 0.17 -15.13
C LYS A 304 17.14 -0.85 -14.08
N LEU A 305 17.11 -2.13 -14.42
CA LEU A 305 17.55 -3.21 -13.52
C LEU A 305 19.04 -3.13 -13.21
N ALA A 306 19.87 -2.78 -14.19
CA ALA A 306 21.29 -2.55 -13.97
C ALA A 306 21.58 -1.33 -13.10
N ALA A 307 20.87 -0.22 -13.35
CA ALA A 307 20.97 0.97 -12.50
C ALA A 307 20.55 0.68 -11.05
N MET A 308 19.45 -0.05 -10.85
CA MET A 308 19.02 -0.51 -9.52
C MET A 308 20.06 -1.45 -8.88
N ALA A 309 20.65 -2.36 -9.66
CA ALA A 309 21.72 -3.24 -9.17
C ALA A 309 22.93 -2.45 -8.67
N GLU A 310 23.33 -1.42 -9.40
CA GLU A 310 24.45 -0.57 -9.05
C GLU A 310 24.13 0.33 -7.84
N ASN A 311 23.04 1.07 -7.91
CA ASN A 311 22.74 2.14 -6.96
C ASN A 311 22.08 1.65 -5.66
N VAL A 312 21.39 0.52 -5.69
CA VAL A 312 20.71 -0.04 -4.50
C VAL A 312 21.50 -1.20 -3.89
N TRP A 313 22.04 -2.09 -4.73
CA TRP A 313 22.73 -3.30 -4.30
C TRP A 313 24.26 -3.18 -4.29
N GLY A 314 24.84 -2.12 -4.88
CA GLY A 314 26.29 -1.90 -4.97
C GLY A 314 26.99 -2.83 -5.98
N ILE A 315 26.27 -3.35 -6.96
CA ILE A 315 26.79 -4.28 -7.97
C ILE A 315 27.31 -3.47 -9.17
N THR A 316 28.63 -3.20 -9.19
CA THR A 316 29.26 -2.34 -10.20
C THR A 316 29.95 -3.08 -11.34
N GLU A 317 30.23 -4.38 -11.16
CA GLU A 317 31.03 -5.19 -12.09
C GLU A 317 30.16 -5.99 -13.08
N GLY A 318 30.50 -5.90 -14.36
CA GLY A 318 29.88 -6.64 -15.46
C GLY A 318 29.23 -5.73 -16.49
N THR A 319 28.74 -6.34 -17.57
CA THR A 319 27.90 -5.67 -18.57
C THR A 319 26.55 -5.27 -17.98
N GLU A 320 25.81 -4.41 -18.66
CA GLU A 320 24.47 -3.99 -18.23
C GLU A 320 23.56 -5.19 -17.93
N LYS A 321 23.48 -6.16 -18.84
CA LYS A 321 22.67 -7.38 -18.63
C LYS A 321 23.16 -8.25 -17.47
N GLU A 322 24.47 -8.37 -17.27
CA GLU A 322 25.02 -9.11 -16.12
C GLU A 322 24.72 -8.41 -14.80
N LYS A 323 24.83 -7.07 -14.74
CA LYS A 323 24.43 -6.29 -13.55
C LYS A 323 22.93 -6.44 -13.28
N ALA A 324 22.08 -6.32 -14.30
CA ALA A 324 20.65 -6.52 -14.20
C ALA A 324 20.30 -7.90 -13.60
N ALA A 325 20.86 -8.97 -14.13
CA ALA A 325 20.65 -10.32 -13.63
C ALA A 325 21.13 -10.49 -12.17
N LYS A 326 22.34 -10.03 -11.85
CA LYS A 326 22.87 -10.05 -10.48
C LYS A 326 22.02 -9.23 -9.51
N GLY A 327 21.42 -8.13 -9.97
CA GLY A 327 20.49 -7.30 -9.17
C GLY A 327 19.22 -8.08 -8.81
N VAL A 328 18.65 -8.85 -9.74
CA VAL A 328 17.52 -9.74 -9.47
C VAL A 328 17.90 -10.86 -8.50
N ASP A 329 19.11 -11.43 -8.65
CA ASP A 329 19.63 -12.45 -7.71
C ASP A 329 19.82 -11.86 -6.30
N ALA A 330 20.26 -10.60 -6.19
CA ALA A 330 20.39 -9.91 -4.91
C ALA A 330 19.02 -9.67 -4.25
N LEU A 331 18.00 -9.29 -5.03
CA LEU A 331 16.62 -9.15 -4.55
C LEU A 331 16.09 -10.49 -4.03
N GLU A 332 16.24 -11.57 -4.79
CA GLU A 332 15.81 -12.91 -4.38
C GLU A 332 16.54 -13.38 -3.11
N SER A 333 17.84 -13.10 -3.00
CA SER A 333 18.63 -13.40 -1.81
C SER A 333 18.15 -12.59 -0.61
N PHE A 334 17.82 -11.32 -0.79
CA PHE A 334 17.27 -10.47 0.25
C PHE A 334 15.90 -10.94 0.74
N ILE A 335 15.01 -11.37 -0.15
CA ILE A 335 13.70 -11.94 0.20
C ILE A 335 13.88 -13.15 1.13
N ARG A 336 14.82 -14.04 0.82
CA ARG A 336 15.15 -15.19 1.68
C ARG A 336 15.77 -14.77 3.01
N GLU A 337 16.69 -13.79 2.98
CA GLU A 337 17.36 -13.24 4.17
C GLU A 337 16.34 -12.73 5.20
N ILE A 338 15.30 -12.04 4.73
CA ILE A 338 14.28 -11.46 5.61
C ILE A 338 13.14 -12.41 5.96
N GLY A 339 13.24 -13.68 5.55
CA GLY A 339 12.27 -14.73 5.89
C GLY A 339 10.93 -14.61 5.17
N MET A 340 10.90 -13.94 4.02
CA MET A 340 9.70 -13.87 3.17
C MET A 340 9.60 -15.11 2.27
N PRO A 341 8.38 -15.54 1.89
CA PRO A 341 8.19 -16.69 1.02
C PRO A 341 8.72 -16.41 -0.39
N SER A 342 9.15 -17.45 -1.06
CA SER A 342 9.61 -17.45 -2.46
C SER A 342 8.74 -18.30 -3.40
N ARG A 343 7.77 -19.04 -2.81
CA ARG A 343 6.85 -19.89 -3.56
C ARG A 343 5.43 -19.83 -3.01
N TRP A 344 4.46 -19.98 -3.90
CA TRP A 344 3.05 -19.97 -3.54
C TRP A 344 2.66 -21.08 -2.56
N CYS A 345 3.27 -22.28 -2.71
CA CYS A 345 2.99 -23.40 -1.79
C CYS A 345 3.38 -23.09 -0.34
N GLU A 346 4.37 -22.21 -0.08
CA GLU A 346 4.77 -21.81 1.27
C GLU A 346 3.69 -21.01 2.02
N ILE A 347 2.76 -20.41 1.26
CA ILE A 347 1.62 -19.68 1.81
C ILE A 347 0.28 -20.37 1.54
N GLY A 348 0.32 -21.66 1.17
CA GLY A 348 -0.87 -22.51 1.02
C GLY A 348 -1.60 -22.36 -0.32
N VAL A 349 -1.04 -21.67 -1.29
CA VAL A 349 -1.61 -21.55 -2.64
C VAL A 349 -0.99 -22.62 -3.53
N THR A 350 -1.78 -23.65 -3.88
CA THR A 350 -1.30 -24.84 -4.61
C THR A 350 -2.18 -25.22 -5.81
N ASP A 351 -3.24 -24.46 -6.08
CA ASP A 351 -4.15 -24.70 -7.20
C ASP A 351 -3.73 -23.93 -8.46
N GLU A 352 -3.13 -24.64 -9.43
CA GLU A 352 -2.71 -24.07 -10.71
C GLU A 352 -3.89 -23.46 -11.51
N ASN A 353 -5.08 -24.06 -11.43
CA ASN A 353 -6.25 -23.51 -12.13
C ASN A 353 -6.69 -22.16 -11.53
N LEU A 354 -6.50 -21.98 -10.22
CA LEU A 354 -6.75 -20.70 -9.57
C LEU A 354 -5.75 -19.65 -10.04
N LEU A 355 -4.47 -20.00 -10.15
CA LEU A 355 -3.42 -19.10 -10.67
C LEU A 355 -3.68 -18.74 -12.15
N ARG A 356 -4.19 -19.67 -12.97
CA ARG A 356 -4.62 -19.37 -14.35
C ARG A 356 -5.74 -18.32 -14.35
N LYS A 357 -6.77 -18.48 -13.54
CA LYS A 357 -7.88 -17.51 -13.42
C LYS A 357 -7.38 -16.15 -12.95
N ALA A 358 -6.44 -16.12 -12.01
CA ALA A 358 -5.82 -14.88 -11.54
C ALA A 358 -5.07 -14.18 -12.68
N ALA A 359 -4.23 -14.90 -13.41
CA ALA A 359 -3.53 -14.35 -14.57
C ALA A 359 -4.50 -13.76 -15.60
N ASP A 360 -5.57 -14.49 -15.94
CA ASP A 360 -6.60 -14.07 -16.92
C ASP A 360 -7.37 -12.81 -16.49
N SER A 361 -7.55 -12.61 -15.18
CA SER A 361 -8.25 -11.45 -14.61
C SER A 361 -7.34 -10.25 -14.30
N THR A 362 -6.03 -10.39 -14.49
CA THR A 362 -5.05 -9.33 -14.21
C THR A 362 -5.24 -8.13 -15.12
N VAL A 363 -5.31 -6.93 -14.54
CA VAL A 363 -5.34 -5.68 -15.30
C VAL A 363 -3.94 -5.35 -15.81
N LEU A 364 -3.81 -5.25 -17.14
CA LEU A 364 -2.53 -4.95 -17.77
C LEU A 364 -2.23 -3.45 -17.74
N THR A 365 -1.10 -3.06 -17.12
CA THR A 365 -0.68 -1.67 -16.98
C THR A 365 0.11 -1.18 -18.19
N PRO A 366 0.10 0.14 -18.49
CA PRO A 366 0.76 0.68 -19.69
C PRO A 366 2.22 1.11 -19.49
N GLY A 367 2.67 1.26 -18.25
CA GLY A 367 3.92 1.99 -17.91
C GLY A 367 5.21 1.17 -17.90
N CYS A 368 5.13 -0.10 -18.22
CA CYS A 368 6.24 -1.05 -18.08
C CYS A 368 7.21 -1.05 -19.26
N ALA A 369 8.44 -1.47 -18.99
CA ALA A 369 9.46 -1.75 -20.03
C ALA A 369 8.97 -2.88 -20.96
N LYS A 370 8.46 -3.97 -20.38
CA LYS A 370 7.78 -5.07 -21.08
C LYS A 370 6.36 -5.20 -20.55
N ARG A 371 5.38 -5.11 -21.43
CA ARG A 371 3.97 -5.38 -21.09
C ARG A 371 3.69 -6.85 -21.32
N PHE A 372 3.50 -7.61 -20.26
CA PHE A 372 3.20 -9.04 -20.33
C PHE A 372 1.78 -9.29 -20.86
N THR A 373 1.63 -10.43 -21.56
CA THR A 373 0.34 -11.04 -21.87
C THR A 373 -0.16 -11.85 -20.68
N HIS A 374 -1.46 -12.18 -20.65
CA HIS A 374 -2.02 -13.04 -19.60
C HIS A 374 -1.37 -14.45 -19.58
N ASP A 375 -0.95 -14.98 -20.74
CA ASP A 375 -0.23 -16.24 -20.80
C ASP A 375 1.17 -16.16 -20.19
N GLU A 376 1.93 -15.09 -20.48
CA GLU A 376 3.22 -14.86 -19.83
C GLU A 376 3.09 -14.66 -18.31
N LEU A 377 2.05 -13.93 -17.86
CA LEU A 377 1.76 -13.78 -16.43
C LEU A 377 1.43 -15.12 -15.76
N PHE A 378 0.72 -16.00 -16.47
CA PHE A 378 0.45 -17.34 -15.95
C PHE A 378 1.73 -18.18 -15.84
N GLU A 379 2.63 -18.14 -16.81
CA GLU A 379 3.92 -18.83 -16.72
C GLU A 379 4.76 -18.32 -15.53
N ILE A 380 4.78 -16.99 -15.30
CA ILE A 380 5.42 -16.40 -14.11
C ILE A 380 4.84 -16.98 -12.81
N LEU A 381 3.49 -17.05 -12.70
CA LEU A 381 2.85 -17.63 -11.53
C LEU A 381 3.15 -19.12 -11.36
N LYS A 382 3.24 -19.86 -12.45
CA LYS A 382 3.53 -21.30 -12.46
C LYS A 382 4.97 -21.61 -12.04
N GLU A 383 5.95 -20.82 -12.50
CA GLU A 383 7.36 -20.97 -12.10
C GLU A 383 7.57 -20.75 -10.59
N THR A 384 6.66 -20.02 -9.96
CA THR A 384 6.71 -19.69 -8.53
C THR A 384 5.83 -20.60 -7.64
N MET A 385 5.27 -21.70 -8.17
CA MET A 385 4.49 -22.70 -7.41
C MET A 385 5.36 -23.60 -6.46
#